data_d459491698fd20edadb0b07f52604d93
#
_entry.id   d459491698fd20edadb0b07f52604d93
#
_cell.length_a   1.000
_cell.length_b   1.000
_cell.length_c   1.000
_cell.angle_alpha   90.00
_cell.angle_beta   90.00
_cell.angle_gamma   90.00
#
_symmetry.space_group_name_H-M   'P 1'
#
loop_
_entity.id
_entity.type
_entity.pdbx_description
1 polymer ?
#
loop_
_entity_poly.entity_id
_entity_poly.type
_entity_poly.pdbx_seq_one_letter_code
_entity_poly.pdbx_strand_id
1 'polypeptide(L)'
;MNSQLSTLNSQLSTNTTILVLNCGSSSVKFKIFKFPEEKVLLKGIVERIGATDSIVRIEDEKRVTNIPDHHQAILVILDKIKNLNIEIDGIGHRVVHGGEYNKSMIINEDVKRTIKKMFEIAPLHNPYNYEGIIACEKTLPGKKQVAVFDTSYFAELPDYAYLYGISYKYYKKYGIRKYGFHGTSHRYVSMEAAKILGEDFKKLKIIRLLILLNWRIISLS
;
A
#
# COMPACT_ATOMS: atom_id res chain seq x y z
N MET A 1 -17.58 5.53 -17.84
CA MET A 1 -16.76 4.95 -16.74
C MET A 1 -16.65 3.42 -16.74
N ASN A 2 -17.55 2.71 -17.41
CA ASN A 2 -17.45 1.23 -17.54
C ASN A 2 -16.37 0.77 -18.54
N SER A 3 -15.96 1.59 -19.50
CA SER A 3 -14.96 1.24 -20.51
C SER A 3 -13.53 1.11 -19.94
N GLN A 4 -13.19 1.88 -18.91
CA GLN A 4 -11.83 1.80 -18.32
C GLN A 4 -11.63 0.59 -17.39
N LEU A 5 -12.67 0.13 -16.71
CA LEU A 5 -12.61 -1.10 -15.91
C LEU A 5 -12.61 -2.36 -16.79
N SER A 6 -13.38 -2.36 -17.89
CA SER A 6 -13.34 -3.44 -18.87
C SER A 6 -12.02 -3.50 -19.63
N THR A 7 -11.41 -2.36 -19.92
CA THR A 7 -10.09 -2.27 -20.58
C THR A 7 -8.96 -2.70 -19.62
N LEU A 8 -9.05 -2.39 -18.32
CA LEU A 8 -8.10 -2.90 -17.31
C LEU A 8 -8.23 -4.42 -17.13
N ASN A 9 -9.45 -4.97 -17.08
CA ASN A 9 -9.64 -6.42 -17.01
C ASN A 9 -9.22 -7.13 -18.30
N SER A 10 -9.37 -6.53 -19.48
CA SER A 10 -8.91 -7.11 -20.73
C SER A 10 -7.39 -7.07 -20.91
N GLN A 11 -6.70 -6.12 -20.26
CA GLN A 11 -5.23 -6.06 -20.26
C GLN A 11 -4.58 -7.00 -19.24
N LEU A 12 -5.31 -7.45 -18.22
CA LEU A 12 -4.86 -8.49 -17.26
C LEU A 12 -5.12 -9.92 -17.77
N SER A 13 -5.56 -10.09 -19.01
CA SER A 13 -5.74 -11.41 -19.66
C SER A 13 -4.44 -12.10 -20.02
N THR A 14 -3.30 -11.47 -19.81
CA THR A 14 -1.98 -12.05 -19.98
C THR A 14 -1.43 -12.52 -18.64
N ASN A 15 -0.75 -13.63 -18.68
CA ASN A 15 -0.04 -14.29 -17.58
C ASN A 15 0.94 -13.33 -16.87
N THR A 16 0.41 -12.47 -15.98
CA THR A 16 1.15 -11.36 -15.36
C THR A 16 1.44 -11.65 -13.89
N THR A 17 2.67 -11.46 -13.47
CA THR A 17 3.11 -11.69 -12.09
C THR A 17 3.43 -10.36 -11.41
N ILE A 18 2.72 -10.05 -10.34
CA ILE A 18 2.82 -8.77 -9.64
C ILE A 18 3.33 -8.99 -8.21
N LEU A 19 4.44 -8.31 -7.88
CA LEU A 19 4.91 -8.17 -6.51
C LEU A 19 4.17 -7.03 -5.82
N VAL A 20 3.51 -7.31 -4.70
CA VAL A 20 2.84 -6.30 -3.87
C VAL A 20 3.62 -6.11 -2.58
N LEU A 21 3.98 -4.86 -2.28
CA LEU A 21 4.76 -4.47 -1.11
C LEU A 21 3.98 -3.53 -0.20
N ASN A 22 4.12 -3.76 1.10
CA ASN A 22 3.63 -2.89 2.16
C ASN A 22 4.75 -2.68 3.18
N CYS A 23 5.44 -1.54 3.07
CA CYS A 23 6.54 -1.15 3.94
C CYS A 23 5.99 -0.32 5.11
N GLY A 24 6.06 -0.87 6.32
CA GLY A 24 5.79 -0.16 7.58
C GLY A 24 7.09 0.32 8.24
N SER A 25 7.00 0.98 9.39
CA SER A 25 8.16 1.56 10.10
C SER A 25 9.24 0.54 10.48
N SER A 26 8.86 -0.69 10.79
CA SER A 26 9.78 -1.76 11.19
C SER A 26 9.48 -3.08 10.50
N SER A 27 8.74 -3.07 9.41
CA SER A 27 8.36 -4.29 8.71
C SER A 27 8.12 -4.09 7.23
N VAL A 28 8.39 -5.12 6.44
CA VAL A 28 8.00 -5.22 5.03
C VAL A 28 7.17 -6.48 4.86
N LYS A 29 5.92 -6.31 4.46
CA LYS A 29 5.03 -7.41 4.07
C LYS A 29 4.98 -7.49 2.55
N PHE A 30 4.98 -8.70 2.00
CA PHE A 30 4.86 -8.89 0.56
C PHE A 30 3.99 -10.08 0.19
N LYS A 31 3.41 -9.98 -1.02
CA LYS A 31 2.76 -11.09 -1.72
C LYS A 31 3.06 -11.00 -3.21
N ILE A 32 3.20 -12.15 -3.84
CA ILE A 32 3.30 -12.25 -5.30
C ILE A 32 2.04 -12.90 -5.81
N PHE A 33 1.37 -12.21 -6.72
CA PHE A 33 0.15 -12.69 -7.36
C PHE A 33 0.41 -13.02 -8.82
N LYS A 34 -0.18 -14.11 -9.26
CA LYS A 34 -0.28 -14.48 -10.67
C LYS A 34 -1.68 -14.19 -11.17
N PHE A 35 -1.78 -13.40 -12.24
CA PHE A 35 -3.03 -13.06 -12.91
C PHE A 35 -3.17 -13.85 -14.21
N PRO A 36 -4.42 -14.15 -14.66
CA PRO A 36 -5.69 -13.61 -14.14
C PRO A 36 -6.26 -14.35 -12.92
N GLU A 37 -5.72 -15.52 -12.53
CA GLU A 37 -6.29 -16.39 -11.48
C GLU A 37 -6.20 -15.79 -10.06
N GLU A 38 -5.51 -14.68 -9.88
CA GLU A 38 -5.21 -14.06 -8.59
C GLU A 38 -4.52 -15.03 -7.61
N LYS A 39 -3.80 -16.01 -8.15
CA LYS A 39 -3.12 -17.03 -7.37
C LYS A 39 -1.92 -16.43 -6.63
N VAL A 40 -1.85 -16.64 -5.33
CA VAL A 40 -0.67 -16.28 -4.53
C VAL A 40 0.44 -17.30 -4.81
N LEU A 41 1.56 -16.82 -5.38
CA LEU A 41 2.75 -17.67 -5.66
C LEU A 41 3.71 -17.70 -4.48
N LEU A 42 3.82 -16.58 -3.74
CA LEU A 42 4.71 -16.44 -2.60
C LEU A 42 4.20 -15.31 -1.71
N LYS A 43 4.36 -15.48 -0.39
CA LYS A 43 4.05 -14.44 0.60
C LYS A 43 5.06 -14.46 1.73
N GLY A 44 5.21 -13.33 2.41
CA GLY A 44 6.08 -13.27 3.57
C GLY A 44 6.09 -11.91 4.24
N ILE A 45 6.89 -11.85 5.29
CA ILE A 45 7.09 -10.65 6.09
C ILE A 45 8.52 -10.63 6.63
N VAL A 46 9.11 -9.44 6.61
CA VAL A 46 10.31 -9.12 7.40
C VAL A 46 9.86 -8.19 8.52
N GLU A 47 10.16 -8.56 9.76
CA GLU A 47 9.76 -7.83 10.97
C GLU A 47 10.97 -7.41 11.79
N ARG A 48 10.80 -6.37 12.64
CA ARG A 48 11.84 -5.83 13.52
C ARG A 48 13.06 -5.33 12.73
N ILE A 49 12.81 -4.72 11.58
CA ILE A 49 13.85 -4.08 10.76
C ILE A 49 14.53 -3.00 11.61
N GLY A 50 15.85 -2.95 11.57
CA GLY A 50 16.69 -2.08 12.41
C GLY A 50 17.13 -2.73 13.74
N ALA A 51 16.60 -3.89 14.08
CA ALA A 51 17.04 -4.67 15.24
C ALA A 51 18.04 -5.77 14.84
N THR A 52 18.89 -6.19 15.77
CA THR A 52 19.87 -7.26 15.54
C THR A 52 19.23 -8.64 15.37
N ASP A 53 17.99 -8.79 15.83
CA ASP A 53 17.20 -10.02 15.83
C ASP A 53 15.93 -9.87 14.96
N SER A 54 16.07 -9.28 13.80
CA SER A 54 15.00 -9.19 12.80
C SER A 54 14.50 -10.58 12.40
N ILE A 55 13.22 -10.68 12.10
CA ILE A 55 12.56 -11.95 11.79
C ILE A 55 12.14 -11.93 10.32
N VAL A 56 12.63 -12.89 9.56
CA VAL A 56 12.20 -13.14 8.17
C VAL A 56 11.31 -14.37 8.17
N ARG A 57 10.05 -14.21 7.74
CA ARG A 57 9.12 -15.32 7.47
C ARG A 57 8.71 -15.28 6.01
N ILE A 58 8.95 -16.37 5.29
CA ILE A 58 8.53 -16.55 3.90
C ILE A 58 7.91 -17.92 3.81
N GLU A 59 6.61 -17.98 3.50
CA GLU A 59 5.78 -19.17 3.66
C GLU A 59 5.97 -19.76 5.09
N ASP A 60 6.32 -21.04 5.18
CA ASP A 60 6.52 -21.75 6.45
C ASP A 60 7.95 -21.59 7.02
N GLU A 61 8.87 -21.00 6.23
CA GLU A 61 10.24 -20.78 6.65
C GLU A 61 10.35 -19.55 7.57
N LYS A 62 11.01 -19.71 8.73
CA LYS A 62 11.32 -18.62 9.65
C LYS A 62 12.81 -18.61 9.96
N ARG A 63 13.44 -17.45 9.86
CA ARG A 63 14.83 -17.23 10.31
C ARG A 63 14.94 -15.93 11.08
N VAL A 64 15.91 -15.88 11.99
CA VAL A 64 16.31 -14.67 12.72
C VAL A 64 17.67 -14.24 12.19
N THR A 65 17.79 -12.97 11.83
CA THR A 65 19.04 -12.41 11.27
C THR A 65 19.04 -10.89 11.45
N ASN A 66 20.19 -10.26 11.29
CA ASN A 66 20.28 -8.81 11.31
C ASN A 66 19.82 -8.24 9.96
N ILE A 67 18.79 -7.41 9.98
CA ILE A 67 18.29 -6.63 8.84
C ILE A 67 18.30 -5.15 9.24
N PRO A 68 19.33 -4.40 8.88
CA PRO A 68 19.54 -3.03 9.38
C PRO A 68 18.53 -2.01 8.85
N ASP A 69 18.00 -2.22 7.65
CA ASP A 69 17.11 -1.26 6.98
C ASP A 69 16.15 -1.93 5.99
N HIS A 70 15.24 -1.13 5.42
CA HIS A 70 14.25 -1.58 4.45
C HIS A 70 14.89 -2.01 3.12
N HIS A 71 16.00 -1.41 2.73
CA HIS A 71 16.71 -1.81 1.52
C HIS A 71 17.20 -3.27 1.65
N GLN A 72 17.84 -3.61 2.77
CA GLN A 72 18.29 -4.97 3.03
C GLN A 72 17.12 -5.95 3.15
N ALA A 73 16.00 -5.53 3.74
CA ALA A 73 14.77 -6.35 3.79
C ALA A 73 14.26 -6.68 2.38
N ILE A 74 14.23 -5.70 1.48
CA ILE A 74 13.82 -5.89 0.08
C ILE A 74 14.81 -6.81 -0.65
N LEU A 75 16.11 -6.65 -0.45
CA LEU A 75 17.11 -7.55 -1.06
C LEU A 75 16.88 -9.01 -0.67
N VAL A 76 16.63 -9.27 0.61
CA VAL A 76 16.34 -10.63 1.12
C VAL A 76 15.09 -11.22 0.46
N ILE A 77 14.05 -10.42 0.27
CA ILE A 77 12.82 -10.85 -0.42
C ILE A 77 13.12 -11.17 -1.88
N LEU A 78 13.81 -10.27 -2.57
CA LEU A 78 14.11 -10.43 -4.00
C LEU A 78 15.07 -11.59 -4.27
N ASP A 79 16.00 -11.85 -3.37
CA ASP A 79 16.90 -12.99 -3.46
C ASP A 79 16.11 -14.32 -3.38
N LYS A 80 15.16 -14.41 -2.45
CA LYS A 80 14.25 -15.59 -2.38
C LYS A 80 13.41 -15.74 -3.65
N ILE A 81 12.90 -14.64 -4.20
CA ILE A 81 12.11 -14.63 -5.45
C ILE A 81 12.97 -15.14 -6.62
N LYS A 82 14.20 -14.65 -6.72
CA LYS A 82 15.16 -15.08 -7.74
C LYS A 82 15.50 -16.57 -7.62
N ASN A 83 15.78 -17.06 -6.41
CA ASN A 83 16.10 -18.46 -6.15
C ASN A 83 14.94 -19.42 -6.50
N LEU A 84 13.71 -18.92 -6.51
CA LEU A 84 12.51 -19.65 -6.94
C LEU A 84 12.21 -19.47 -8.44
N ASN A 85 13.07 -18.76 -9.20
CA ASN A 85 12.87 -18.44 -10.61
C ASN A 85 11.51 -17.79 -10.92
N ILE A 86 11.03 -16.92 -10.01
CA ILE A 86 9.78 -16.18 -10.21
C ILE A 86 10.11 -14.86 -10.93
N GLU A 87 9.65 -14.71 -12.16
CA GLU A 87 9.75 -13.46 -12.91
C GLU A 87 8.66 -12.48 -12.48
N ILE A 88 9.05 -11.23 -12.18
CA ILE A 88 8.15 -10.14 -11.78
C ILE A 88 7.93 -9.21 -12.96
N ASP A 89 6.68 -8.98 -13.35
CA ASP A 89 6.30 -8.08 -14.45
C ASP A 89 6.08 -6.65 -13.97
N GLY A 90 5.60 -6.47 -12.74
CA GLY A 90 5.35 -5.17 -12.15
C GLY A 90 5.30 -5.21 -10.63
N ILE A 91 5.34 -4.02 -10.01
CA ILE A 91 5.39 -3.88 -8.56
C ILE A 91 4.30 -2.91 -8.10
N GLY A 92 3.47 -3.33 -7.15
CA GLY A 92 2.50 -2.49 -6.48
C GLY A 92 2.99 -2.11 -5.07
N HIS A 93 3.03 -0.82 -4.79
CA HIS A 93 3.39 -0.30 -3.46
C HIS A 93 2.16 0.28 -2.78
N ARG A 94 1.84 -0.18 -1.57
CA ARG A 94 0.94 0.55 -0.69
C ARG A 94 1.68 1.78 -0.19
N VAL A 95 1.09 2.95 -0.40
CA VAL A 95 1.57 4.25 0.12
C VAL A 95 0.46 4.88 0.95
N VAL A 96 0.78 5.30 2.17
CA VAL A 96 -0.27 5.75 3.10
C VAL A 96 -0.85 7.09 2.66
N HIS A 97 -0.02 8.08 2.32
CA HIS A 97 -0.52 9.39 1.93
C HIS A 97 -0.07 9.80 0.53
N GLY A 98 -1.03 10.02 -0.35
CA GLY A 98 -0.81 10.39 -1.76
C GLY A 98 -0.92 11.90 -2.04
N GLY A 99 -1.06 12.76 -1.03
CA GLY A 99 -1.29 14.18 -1.24
C GLY A 99 -2.59 14.41 -2.01
N GLU A 100 -2.50 15.03 -3.17
CA GLU A 100 -3.64 15.37 -4.04
C GLU A 100 -4.04 14.23 -4.99
N TYR A 101 -3.29 13.13 -5.03
CA TYR A 101 -3.64 12.02 -5.92
C TYR A 101 -4.93 11.32 -5.46
N ASN A 102 -5.89 11.27 -6.36
CA ASN A 102 -7.20 10.64 -6.17
C ASN A 102 -7.28 9.21 -6.76
N LYS A 103 -6.18 8.69 -7.27
CA LYS A 103 -6.07 7.35 -7.86
C LYS A 103 -4.66 6.80 -7.73
N SER A 104 -4.50 5.51 -8.02
CA SER A 104 -3.18 4.88 -8.15
C SER A 104 -2.39 5.51 -9.30
N MET A 105 -1.08 5.66 -9.11
CA MET A 105 -0.19 6.32 -10.06
C MET A 105 0.99 5.42 -10.42
N ILE A 106 1.36 5.40 -11.72
CA ILE A 106 2.66 4.86 -12.11
C ILE A 106 3.73 5.76 -11.51
N ILE A 107 4.70 5.16 -10.84
CA ILE A 107 5.74 5.89 -10.13
C ILE A 107 6.70 6.52 -11.13
N ASN A 108 6.86 7.83 -11.02
CA ASN A 108 7.83 8.67 -11.70
C ASN A 108 8.38 9.70 -10.71
N GLU A 109 9.23 10.62 -11.16
CA GLU A 109 9.84 11.63 -10.28
C GLU A 109 8.79 12.55 -9.63
N ASP A 110 7.68 12.88 -10.32
CA ASP A 110 6.62 13.73 -9.75
C ASP A 110 5.89 13.02 -8.61
N VAL A 111 5.57 11.74 -8.81
CA VAL A 111 4.96 10.90 -7.77
C VAL A 111 5.89 10.76 -6.57
N LYS A 112 7.17 10.51 -6.80
CA LYS A 112 8.20 10.43 -5.74
C LYS A 112 8.31 11.74 -4.96
N ARG A 113 8.30 12.89 -5.65
CA ARG A 113 8.29 14.22 -5.00
C ARG A 113 7.05 14.44 -4.13
N THR A 114 5.88 14.05 -4.62
CA THR A 114 4.63 14.16 -3.85
C THR A 114 4.67 13.28 -2.61
N ILE A 115 5.13 12.02 -2.72
CA ILE A 115 5.27 11.13 -1.57
C ILE A 115 6.22 11.73 -0.52
N LYS A 116 7.35 12.35 -0.95
CA LYS A 116 8.29 13.03 -0.05
C LYS A 116 7.66 14.24 0.66
N LYS A 117 6.88 15.07 -0.05
CA LYS A 117 6.17 16.21 0.57
C LYS A 117 5.23 15.75 1.70
N MET A 118 4.73 14.54 1.63
CA MET A 118 3.84 13.98 2.66
C MET A 118 4.59 13.37 3.86
N PHE A 119 5.92 13.44 3.94
CA PHE A 119 6.69 12.95 5.09
C PHE A 119 6.33 13.68 6.38
N GLU A 120 6.07 14.98 6.31
CA GLU A 120 5.67 15.77 7.49
C GLU A 120 4.27 15.38 8.01
N ILE A 121 3.36 14.99 7.10
CA ILE A 121 1.98 14.64 7.47
C ILE A 121 1.87 13.15 7.87
N ALA A 122 2.67 12.30 7.26
CA ALA A 122 2.68 10.86 7.52
C ALA A 122 4.10 10.33 7.86
N PRO A 123 4.74 10.86 8.92
CA PRO A 123 6.16 10.58 9.24
C PRO A 123 6.42 9.11 9.61
N LEU A 124 5.42 8.41 10.11
CA LEU A 124 5.54 6.99 10.51
C LEU A 124 5.32 6.00 9.36
N HIS A 125 5.02 6.50 8.15
CA HIS A 125 4.66 5.63 7.04
C HIS A 125 5.33 6.02 5.72
N ASN A 126 5.12 7.24 5.25
CA ASN A 126 5.57 7.66 3.92
C ASN A 126 7.09 7.55 3.69
N PRO A 127 7.98 7.86 4.67
CA PRO A 127 9.41 7.64 4.49
C PRO A 127 9.74 6.18 4.15
N TYR A 128 9.18 5.23 4.87
CA TYR A 128 9.42 3.80 4.66
C TYR A 128 8.78 3.27 3.38
N ASN A 129 7.58 3.80 3.02
CA ASN A 129 6.98 3.48 1.72
C ASN A 129 7.89 3.96 0.58
N TYR A 130 8.48 5.14 0.71
CA TYR A 130 9.42 5.70 -0.25
C TYR A 130 10.71 4.87 -0.35
N GLU A 131 11.29 4.46 0.77
CA GLU A 131 12.47 3.58 0.81
C GLU A 131 12.22 2.27 0.07
N GLY A 132 11.04 1.66 0.26
CA GLY A 132 10.64 0.46 -0.49
C GLY A 132 10.60 0.67 -2.00
N ILE A 133 10.10 1.83 -2.46
CA ILE A 133 10.08 2.20 -3.88
C ILE A 133 11.51 2.31 -4.42
N ILE A 134 12.39 3.05 -3.73
CA ILE A 134 13.78 3.26 -4.14
C ILE A 134 14.57 1.96 -4.13
N ALA A 135 14.34 1.09 -3.13
CA ALA A 135 14.99 -0.21 -3.09
C ALA A 135 14.60 -1.07 -4.32
N CYS A 136 13.32 -1.11 -4.67
CA CYS A 136 12.87 -1.83 -5.87
C CYS A 136 13.38 -1.20 -7.17
N GLU A 137 13.47 0.12 -7.27
CA GLU A 137 14.01 0.81 -8.43
C GLU A 137 15.47 0.43 -8.70
N LYS A 138 16.27 0.28 -7.64
CA LYS A 138 17.69 -0.15 -7.71
C LYS A 138 17.85 -1.62 -8.04
N THR A 139 17.00 -2.49 -7.50
CA THR A 139 17.17 -3.95 -7.56
C THR A 139 16.41 -4.62 -8.70
N LEU A 140 15.35 -3.99 -9.19
CA LEU A 140 14.54 -4.42 -10.34
C LEU A 140 14.46 -3.30 -11.39
N PRO A 141 15.60 -2.88 -11.98
CA PRO A 141 15.62 -1.76 -12.90
C PRO A 141 14.71 -2.02 -14.12
N GLY A 142 14.01 -1.00 -14.56
CA GLY A 142 13.10 -1.05 -15.71
C GLY A 142 11.74 -1.69 -15.44
N LYS A 143 11.49 -2.30 -14.27
CA LYS A 143 10.16 -2.80 -13.91
C LYS A 143 9.23 -1.64 -13.55
N LYS A 144 8.01 -1.66 -14.09
CA LYS A 144 6.99 -0.67 -13.77
C LYS A 144 6.57 -0.80 -12.32
N GLN A 145 6.52 0.33 -11.62
CA GLN A 145 6.08 0.44 -10.24
C GLN A 145 4.84 1.31 -10.14
N VAL A 146 3.90 0.93 -9.29
CA VAL A 146 2.62 1.66 -9.08
C VAL A 146 2.46 1.96 -7.59
N ALA A 147 2.20 3.23 -7.27
CA ALA A 147 1.79 3.65 -5.94
C ALA A 147 0.27 3.58 -5.81
N VAL A 148 -0.20 2.86 -4.78
CA VAL A 148 -1.61 2.75 -4.41
C VAL A 148 -1.80 3.47 -3.08
N PHE A 149 -2.50 4.61 -3.11
CA PHE A 149 -2.62 5.49 -1.96
C PHE A 149 -3.82 5.16 -1.08
N ASP A 150 -3.62 5.04 0.23
CA ASP A 150 -4.70 4.81 1.18
C ASP A 150 -5.70 5.98 1.20
N THR A 151 -5.24 7.20 0.93
CA THR A 151 -6.06 8.41 0.89
C THR A 151 -6.91 8.54 -0.36
N SER A 152 -6.57 7.87 -1.46
CA SER A 152 -7.20 8.07 -2.77
C SER A 152 -8.68 7.72 -2.81
N TYR A 153 -9.11 6.72 -2.05
CA TYR A 153 -10.52 6.29 -1.98
C TYR A 153 -11.45 7.38 -1.41
N PHE A 154 -10.89 8.28 -0.60
CA PHE A 154 -11.61 9.36 0.07
C PHE A 154 -11.36 10.74 -0.57
N ALA A 155 -10.68 10.78 -1.70
CA ALA A 155 -10.29 12.04 -2.34
C ALA A 155 -11.49 12.86 -2.84
N GLU A 156 -12.61 12.19 -3.18
CA GLU A 156 -13.84 12.80 -3.68
C GLU A 156 -14.85 13.16 -2.56
N LEU A 157 -14.44 13.15 -1.29
CA LEU A 157 -15.28 13.65 -0.22
C LEU A 157 -15.62 15.13 -0.45
N PRO A 158 -16.88 15.55 -0.24
CA PRO A 158 -17.26 16.94 -0.38
C PRO A 158 -16.65 17.80 0.75
N ASP A 159 -16.53 19.11 0.51
CA ASP A 159 -15.85 20.05 1.41
C ASP A 159 -16.43 20.06 2.84
N TYR A 160 -17.75 20.00 2.97
CA TYR A 160 -18.39 19.91 4.29
C TYR A 160 -18.01 18.65 5.08
N ALA A 161 -17.54 17.60 4.42
CA ALA A 161 -17.13 16.36 5.08
C ALA A 161 -15.64 16.38 5.46
N TYR A 162 -14.76 16.99 4.64
CA TYR A 162 -13.34 17.00 4.92
C TYR A 162 -12.82 18.25 5.65
N LEU A 163 -13.53 19.37 5.61
CA LEU A 163 -13.12 20.56 6.34
C LEU A 163 -13.33 20.39 7.85
N TYR A 164 -12.40 20.98 8.62
CA TYR A 164 -12.59 21.15 10.06
C TYR A 164 -13.40 22.39 10.37
N GLY A 165 -14.09 22.42 11.51
CA GLY A 165 -14.82 23.58 12.01
C GLY A 165 -13.90 24.67 12.60
N ILE A 166 -12.83 25.02 11.87
CA ILE A 166 -11.88 26.06 12.20
C ILE A 166 -11.81 27.08 11.06
N SER A 167 -11.09 28.19 11.25
CA SER A 167 -10.99 29.22 10.19
C SER A 167 -10.48 28.63 8.87
N TYR A 168 -11.24 28.86 7.79
CA TYR A 168 -10.95 28.37 6.43
C TYR A 168 -9.57 28.79 5.91
N LYS A 169 -8.98 29.86 6.48
CA LYS A 169 -7.61 30.31 6.16
C LYS A 169 -6.56 29.21 6.39
N TYR A 170 -6.77 28.31 7.33
CA TYR A 170 -5.84 27.22 7.60
C TYR A 170 -5.85 26.16 6.51
N TYR A 171 -7.05 25.85 5.98
CA TYR A 171 -7.13 25.00 4.80
C TYR A 171 -6.44 25.67 3.58
N LYS A 172 -6.77 26.95 3.31
CA LYS A 172 -6.18 27.67 2.18
C LYS A 172 -4.67 27.80 2.23
N LYS A 173 -4.11 28.09 3.40
CA LYS A 173 -2.69 28.36 3.55
C LYS A 173 -1.85 27.11 3.76
N TYR A 174 -2.38 26.13 4.47
CA TYR A 174 -1.62 24.97 4.94
C TYR A 174 -2.20 23.62 4.48
N GLY A 175 -3.30 23.61 3.77
CA GLY A 175 -3.96 22.37 3.33
C GLY A 175 -4.55 21.54 4.48
N ILE A 176 -4.83 22.17 5.64
CA ILE A 176 -5.34 21.46 6.84
C ILE A 176 -6.77 21.01 6.58
N ARG A 177 -6.96 19.70 6.48
CA ARG A 177 -8.24 19.03 6.27
C ARG A 177 -8.23 17.64 6.86
N LYS A 178 -9.40 17.01 6.93
CA LYS A 178 -9.50 15.55 7.19
C LYS A 178 -9.10 14.77 5.95
N TYR A 179 -8.34 13.71 6.15
CA TYR A 179 -8.04 12.69 5.16
C TYR A 179 -8.60 11.35 5.65
N GLY A 180 -9.09 10.52 4.75
CA GLY A 180 -9.41 9.13 5.06
C GLY A 180 -8.18 8.25 4.82
N PHE A 181 -8.05 7.18 5.61
CA PHE A 181 -6.97 6.21 5.49
C PHE A 181 -7.52 4.79 5.35
N HIS A 182 -6.65 3.82 5.07
CA HIS A 182 -7.04 2.44 4.76
C HIS A 182 -8.03 2.33 3.58
N GLY A 183 -8.02 3.31 2.69
CA GLY A 183 -8.99 3.41 1.59
C GLY A 183 -9.02 2.19 0.71
N THR A 184 -7.84 1.60 0.42
CA THR A 184 -7.72 0.34 -0.33
C THR A 184 -8.48 -0.80 0.35
N SER A 185 -8.32 -0.96 1.67
CA SER A 185 -9.03 -1.98 2.46
C SER A 185 -10.54 -1.71 2.48
N HIS A 186 -10.94 -0.47 2.75
CA HIS A 186 -12.36 -0.10 2.76
C HIS A 186 -13.03 -0.34 1.42
N ARG A 187 -12.37 0.01 0.32
CA ARG A 187 -12.87 -0.24 -1.03
C ARG A 187 -13.02 -1.73 -1.29
N TYR A 188 -11.97 -2.51 -1.02
CA TYR A 188 -11.97 -3.96 -1.25
C TYR A 188 -13.10 -4.66 -0.49
N VAL A 189 -13.19 -4.47 0.83
CA VAL A 189 -14.22 -5.10 1.66
C VAL A 189 -15.63 -4.73 1.18
N SER A 190 -15.85 -3.49 0.74
CA SER A 190 -17.16 -3.07 0.24
C SER A 190 -17.51 -3.71 -1.10
N MET A 191 -16.52 -3.86 -1.99
CA MET A 191 -16.72 -4.53 -3.28
C MET A 191 -16.98 -6.03 -3.10
N GLU A 192 -16.26 -6.69 -2.20
CA GLU A 192 -16.49 -8.10 -1.88
C GLU A 192 -17.86 -8.31 -1.22
N ALA A 193 -18.29 -7.42 -0.32
CA ALA A 193 -19.62 -7.47 0.26
C ALA A 193 -20.72 -7.36 -0.82
N ALA A 194 -20.59 -6.42 -1.76
CA ALA A 194 -21.52 -6.28 -2.87
C ALA A 194 -21.57 -7.53 -3.74
N LYS A 195 -20.40 -8.11 -4.04
CA LYS A 195 -20.29 -9.36 -4.82
C LYS A 195 -20.97 -10.54 -4.13
N ILE A 196 -20.75 -10.69 -2.81
CA ILE A 196 -21.41 -11.76 -2.01
C ILE A 196 -22.92 -11.59 -1.98
N LEU A 197 -23.41 -10.34 -1.91
CA LEU A 197 -24.85 -10.03 -1.93
C LEU A 197 -25.46 -10.14 -3.32
N GLY A 198 -24.68 -10.28 -4.38
CA GLY A 198 -25.17 -10.27 -5.76
C GLY A 198 -25.68 -8.91 -6.23
N GLU A 199 -25.25 -7.81 -5.60
CA GLU A 199 -25.75 -6.47 -5.82
C GLU A 199 -24.72 -5.55 -6.50
N ASP A 200 -25.21 -4.53 -7.23
CA ASP A 200 -24.32 -3.50 -7.77
C ASP A 200 -23.79 -2.63 -6.62
N PHE A 201 -22.46 -2.61 -6.47
CA PHE A 201 -21.76 -1.81 -5.46
C PHE A 201 -22.23 -0.35 -5.41
N LYS A 202 -22.58 0.25 -6.57
CA LYS A 202 -23.02 1.64 -6.65
C LYS A 202 -24.42 1.89 -6.07
N LYS A 203 -25.22 0.84 -5.94
CA LYS A 203 -26.60 0.92 -5.40
C LYS A 203 -26.65 0.65 -3.91
N LEU A 204 -25.58 0.10 -3.34
CA LEU A 204 -25.54 -0.25 -1.92
C LEU A 204 -25.13 0.93 -1.04
N LYS A 205 -25.82 1.07 0.08
CA LYS A 205 -25.43 1.94 1.21
C LYS A 205 -24.72 1.07 2.24
N ILE A 206 -23.38 1.14 2.27
CA ILE A 206 -22.53 0.27 3.10
C ILE A 206 -21.94 1.08 4.25
N ILE A 207 -22.18 0.64 5.48
CA ILE A 207 -21.49 1.14 6.68
C ILE A 207 -20.32 0.20 6.97
N ARG A 208 -19.13 0.73 7.12
CA ARG A 208 -17.90 -0.02 7.43
C ARG A 208 -17.32 0.44 8.74
N LEU A 209 -17.10 -0.51 9.63
CA LEU A 209 -16.46 -0.28 10.91
C LEU A 209 -15.07 -0.92 10.89
N LEU A 210 -14.01 -0.12 11.07
CA LEU A 210 -12.65 -0.58 11.29
C LEU A 210 -12.35 -0.45 12.77
N ILE A 211 -12.26 -1.59 13.49
CA ILE A 211 -11.91 -1.62 14.90
C ILE A 211 -10.41 -1.92 15.00
N LEU A 212 -9.64 -0.93 15.41
CA LEU A 212 -8.22 -1.08 15.72
C LEU A 212 -8.10 -1.37 17.22
N LEU A 213 -7.91 -2.65 17.56
CA LEU A 213 -7.62 -3.06 18.93
C LEU A 213 -6.14 -2.79 19.22
N ASN A 214 -5.84 -1.67 19.86
CA ASN A 214 -4.51 -1.36 20.34
C ASN A 214 -4.36 -1.97 21.76
N TRP A 215 -3.86 -3.21 21.85
CA TRP A 215 -3.59 -3.90 23.12
C TRP A 215 -2.30 -3.39 23.74
N ARG A 216 -2.19 -2.11 24.01
CA ARG A 216 -1.29 -1.61 25.05
C ARG A 216 -2.16 -1.11 26.19
N ILE A 217 -2.47 -2.00 27.11
CA ILE A 217 -2.83 -1.60 28.47
C ILE A 217 -1.56 -0.92 29.02
N ILE A 218 -1.57 0.40 29.08
CA ILE A 218 -0.61 1.12 29.90
C ILE A 218 -1.10 0.86 31.32
N SER A 219 -0.45 -0.07 32.01
CA SER A 219 -0.58 -0.15 33.45
C SER A 219 0.03 1.12 34.01
N LEU A 220 -0.81 2.07 34.41
CA LEU A 220 -0.41 3.16 35.27
C LEU A 220 -0.22 2.55 36.67
N SER A 221 1.03 2.30 37.04
CA SER A 221 1.47 2.11 38.41
C SER A 221 2.06 3.42 38.90
#